data_a94edfa3661d82dbd2128ed59de5742c
#
_entry.id   a94edfa3661d82dbd2128ed59de5742c
#
_cell.length_a   1.000
_cell.length_b   1.000
_cell.length_c   1.000
_cell.angle_alpha   90.00
_cell.angle_beta   90.00
_cell.angle_gamma   90.00
#
_symmetry.space_group_name_H-M   'P 1'
#
loop_
_entity.id
_entity.type
_entity.pdbx_description
1 polymer ?
#
loop_
_entity_poly.entity_id
_entity_poly.type
_entity_poly.pdbx_seq_one_letter_code
_entity_poly.pdbx_strand_id
1 'polypeptide(L)'
;MNLSAGQFLRSRWQRACGLFVAGPVCPGDQPLRARGRLAWLAAGCMMPVLTALLARIPSVVERAYSNHIGYWIQRALALVSGLVPFSIAEIAVLTLSAYVLSLAVRGLIRVVRRQRRAWNAAACAVLWLGKGAGLAAVLAYAAWAFNFARPDIVTRQHWSAFVALPGADAARQELERLCTMLVELTNREFAHAAGALNSGTSGEPARGIASMDASLEDAYGAVAARLNLPASFAAGRGRAKAILASFALSATLVGGFYSPWTGEANYNRELPGSGLPHAIAHEKAHQRGIVSEDEANFFGFLACIHSRDAYVRYSGYLFAQQQLLWELRRMDPDKARNIAAQRARGVQRDIEENIRFVARHRGALSNIQSAAIDTYLKANRAPGGIQSYSMSSRLIIIYTRKAGTLDLGIF
;
A
#
# COMPACT_ATOMS: atom_id res chain seq x y z
N MET A 1 -5.24 67.43 -6.73
CA MET A 1 -5.88 66.43 -7.61
C MET A 1 -6.52 65.38 -6.70
N ASN A 2 -7.80 65.51 -6.44
CA ASN A 2 -8.56 64.59 -5.57
C ASN A 2 -9.00 63.36 -6.38
N LEU A 3 -8.43 62.20 -6.10
CA LEU A 3 -8.94 60.92 -6.61
C LEU A 3 -10.33 60.67 -6.00
N SER A 4 -11.34 60.30 -6.79
CA SER A 4 -12.64 59.95 -6.31
C SER A 4 -12.59 58.77 -5.34
N ALA A 5 -13.47 58.70 -4.33
CA ALA A 5 -13.55 57.62 -3.36
C ALA A 5 -13.61 56.23 -4.02
N GLY A 6 -14.19 56.10 -5.18
CA GLY A 6 -14.25 54.87 -5.99
C GLY A 6 -12.90 54.42 -6.57
N GLN A 7 -12.03 55.37 -6.94
CA GLN A 7 -10.69 55.09 -7.42
C GLN A 7 -9.76 54.71 -6.26
N PHE A 8 -9.95 55.30 -5.08
CA PHE A 8 -9.22 54.99 -3.87
C PHE A 8 -9.58 53.59 -3.33
N LEU A 9 -10.87 53.23 -3.35
CA LEU A 9 -11.32 51.88 -2.96
C LEU A 9 -10.88 50.82 -3.99
N ARG A 10 -10.95 51.08 -5.29
CA ARG A 10 -10.43 50.18 -6.31
C ARG A 10 -8.93 49.97 -6.18
N SER A 11 -8.14 51.02 -5.89
CA SER A 11 -6.71 50.92 -5.71
C SER A 11 -6.33 50.16 -4.42
N ARG A 12 -7.14 50.25 -3.35
CA ARG A 12 -6.97 49.45 -2.12
C ARG A 12 -7.40 47.99 -2.33
N TRP A 13 -8.51 47.74 -3.05
CA TRP A 13 -8.96 46.40 -3.43
C TRP A 13 -7.97 45.74 -4.36
N GLN A 14 -7.49 46.45 -5.37
CA GLN A 14 -6.42 45.94 -6.24
C GLN A 14 -5.11 45.73 -5.50
N ARG A 15 -4.76 46.51 -4.48
CA ARG A 15 -3.63 46.26 -3.60
C ARG A 15 -3.88 45.12 -2.63
N ALA A 16 -5.07 44.97 -2.07
CA ALA A 16 -5.44 43.87 -1.22
C ALA A 16 -5.53 42.53 -1.99
N CYS A 17 -6.18 42.53 -3.13
CA CYS A 17 -6.17 41.36 -4.04
C CYS A 17 -4.79 41.13 -4.67
N GLY A 18 -4.04 42.20 -4.95
CA GLY A 18 -2.66 42.13 -5.42
C GLY A 18 -1.67 41.62 -4.37
N LEU A 19 -1.95 41.82 -3.06
CA LEU A 19 -1.18 41.21 -1.97
C LEU A 19 -1.41 39.68 -1.87
N PHE A 20 -2.58 39.22 -2.26
CA PHE A 20 -2.90 37.77 -2.32
C PHE A 20 -2.49 37.11 -3.65
N VAL A 21 -2.42 37.88 -4.75
CA VAL A 21 -2.24 37.34 -6.12
C VAL A 21 -0.98 37.87 -6.83
N ALA A 22 -0.41 39.01 -6.41
CA ALA A 22 0.67 39.68 -7.15
C ALA A 22 1.76 40.31 -6.28
N GLY A 23 1.82 40.06 -4.98
CA GLY A 23 3.03 40.41 -4.22
C GLY A 23 4.19 39.53 -4.66
N PRO A 24 5.46 40.03 -4.65
CA PRO A 24 6.63 39.24 -5.01
C PRO A 24 6.92 38.21 -3.92
N VAL A 25 6.02 37.22 -3.78
CA VAL A 25 6.21 36.08 -2.88
C VAL A 25 7.46 35.32 -3.29
N CYS A 26 7.72 35.26 -4.60
CA CYS A 26 8.95 34.74 -5.17
C CYS A 26 9.58 35.80 -6.08
N PRO A 27 10.85 36.21 -5.89
CA PRO A 27 11.52 37.17 -6.75
C PRO A 27 11.55 36.68 -8.20
N GLY A 28 11.18 37.59 -9.12
CA GLY A 28 11.15 37.29 -10.55
C GLY A 28 9.90 36.54 -11.02
N ASP A 29 8.91 36.27 -10.15
CA ASP A 29 7.65 35.65 -10.58
C ASP A 29 6.70 36.68 -11.18
N GLN A 30 6.25 36.38 -12.40
CA GLN A 30 5.10 37.06 -12.99
C GLN A 30 3.80 36.51 -12.34
N PRO A 31 2.72 37.32 -12.25
CA PRO A 31 1.43 36.90 -11.67
C PRO A 31 0.86 35.61 -12.26
N LEU A 32 1.09 35.38 -13.55
CA LEU A 32 0.68 34.16 -14.25
C LEU A 32 1.35 32.88 -13.67
N ARG A 33 2.57 32.96 -13.17
CA ARG A 33 3.28 31.81 -12.58
C ARG A 33 2.72 31.46 -11.20
N ALA A 34 2.31 32.43 -10.41
CA ALA A 34 1.66 32.18 -9.12
C ALA A 34 0.27 31.53 -9.30
N ARG A 35 -0.51 31.99 -10.28
CA ARG A 35 -1.79 31.37 -10.63
C ARG A 35 -1.62 29.94 -11.10
N GLY A 36 -0.61 29.64 -11.91
CA GLY A 36 -0.30 28.26 -12.34
C GLY A 36 0.07 27.33 -11.18
N ARG A 37 0.74 27.82 -10.12
CA ARG A 37 1.03 27.01 -8.92
C ARG A 37 -0.21 26.69 -8.13
N LEU A 38 -1.08 27.67 -7.93
CA LEU A 38 -2.37 27.47 -7.25
C LEU A 38 -3.30 26.55 -8.04
N ALA A 39 -3.29 26.63 -9.38
CA ALA A 39 -4.08 25.74 -10.23
C ALA A 39 -3.67 24.26 -10.06
N TRP A 40 -2.37 23.96 -9.99
CA TRP A 40 -1.92 22.58 -9.73
C TRP A 40 -2.28 22.09 -8.34
N LEU A 41 -2.15 22.94 -7.31
CA LEU A 41 -2.58 22.59 -5.97
C LEU A 41 -4.10 22.30 -5.93
N ALA A 42 -4.89 23.19 -6.52
CA ALA A 42 -6.35 23.00 -6.62
C ALA A 42 -6.71 21.72 -7.39
N ALA A 43 -6.03 21.46 -8.52
CA ALA A 43 -6.23 20.23 -9.28
C ALA A 43 -5.95 18.98 -8.43
N GLY A 44 -4.85 18.98 -7.68
CA GLY A 44 -4.53 17.88 -6.77
C GLY A 44 -5.58 17.68 -5.68
N CYS A 45 -6.06 18.76 -5.07
CA CYS A 45 -7.13 18.73 -4.06
C CYS A 45 -8.49 18.26 -4.63
N MET A 46 -8.71 18.43 -5.93
CA MET A 46 -9.92 17.95 -6.59
C MET A 46 -9.92 16.46 -6.90
N MET A 47 -8.77 15.76 -6.88
CA MET A 47 -8.69 14.35 -7.23
C MET A 47 -9.52 13.43 -6.32
N PRO A 48 -9.53 13.57 -4.99
CA PRO A 48 -10.43 12.79 -4.13
C PRO A 48 -11.91 13.03 -4.44
N VAL A 49 -12.28 14.27 -4.75
CA VAL A 49 -13.68 14.61 -5.15
C VAL A 49 -14.06 13.92 -6.45
N LEU A 50 -13.17 13.95 -7.44
CA LEU A 50 -13.38 13.26 -8.71
C LEU A 50 -13.50 11.75 -8.50
N THR A 51 -12.65 11.16 -7.66
CA THR A 51 -12.73 9.74 -7.30
C THR A 51 -14.08 9.42 -6.63
N ALA A 52 -14.56 10.34 -5.77
CA ALA A 52 -15.85 10.20 -5.13
C ALA A 52 -17.02 10.21 -6.14
N LEU A 53 -16.91 11.00 -7.20
CA LEU A 53 -17.88 11.00 -8.29
C LEU A 53 -17.79 9.73 -9.14
N LEU A 54 -16.58 9.31 -9.50
CA LEU A 54 -16.33 8.07 -10.25
C LEU A 54 -16.85 6.83 -9.51
N ALA A 55 -16.81 6.82 -8.18
CA ALA A 55 -17.35 5.71 -7.40
C ALA A 55 -18.90 5.59 -7.45
N ARG A 56 -19.60 6.51 -8.13
CA ARG A 56 -21.03 6.35 -8.45
C ARG A 56 -21.26 5.47 -9.70
N ILE A 57 -20.19 5.25 -10.48
CA ILE A 57 -20.20 4.45 -11.71
C ILE A 57 -19.10 3.37 -11.66
N PRO A 58 -19.04 2.52 -10.61
CA PRO A 58 -17.90 1.65 -10.32
C PRO A 58 -17.63 0.63 -11.44
N SER A 59 -18.66 0.16 -12.15
CA SER A 59 -18.53 -0.75 -13.28
C SER A 59 -17.84 -0.12 -14.49
N VAL A 60 -17.99 1.19 -14.69
CA VAL A 60 -17.28 1.94 -15.73
C VAL A 60 -15.81 2.07 -15.34
N VAL A 61 -15.53 2.41 -14.07
CA VAL A 61 -14.15 2.48 -13.56
C VAL A 61 -13.46 1.12 -13.73
N GLU A 62 -14.11 0.02 -13.35
CA GLU A 62 -13.56 -1.33 -13.50
C GLU A 62 -13.21 -1.62 -14.95
N ARG A 63 -14.14 -1.41 -15.87
CA ARG A 63 -13.95 -1.77 -17.29
C ARG A 63 -13.00 -0.83 -18.01
N ALA A 64 -13.22 0.48 -17.93
CA ALA A 64 -12.49 1.46 -18.75
C ALA A 64 -11.14 1.84 -18.14
N TYR A 65 -11.09 2.02 -16.81
CA TYR A 65 -9.87 2.47 -16.16
C TYR A 65 -9.04 1.31 -15.62
N SER A 66 -9.57 0.51 -14.71
CA SER A 66 -8.78 -0.51 -13.98
C SER A 66 -8.22 -1.59 -14.91
N ASN A 67 -9.03 -2.04 -15.88
CA ASN A 67 -8.65 -3.12 -16.79
C ASN A 67 -7.99 -2.64 -18.08
N HIS A 68 -8.01 -1.32 -18.38
CA HIS A 68 -7.43 -0.76 -19.62
C HIS A 68 -6.48 0.40 -19.31
N ILE A 69 -6.99 1.63 -19.09
CA ILE A 69 -6.14 2.82 -19.02
C ILE A 69 -5.11 2.70 -17.89
N GLY A 70 -5.56 2.49 -16.65
CA GLY A 70 -4.69 2.34 -15.49
C GLY A 70 -3.74 1.15 -15.62
N TYR A 71 -4.24 0.03 -16.16
CA TYR A 71 -3.43 -1.13 -16.45
C TYR A 71 -2.25 -0.81 -17.37
N TRP A 72 -2.50 -0.18 -18.52
CA TRP A 72 -1.44 0.11 -19.49
C TRP A 72 -0.44 1.13 -18.97
N ILE A 73 -0.91 2.15 -18.23
CA ILE A 73 -0.02 3.12 -17.60
C ILE A 73 0.90 2.40 -16.60
N GLN A 74 0.33 1.61 -15.69
CA GLN A 74 1.13 0.91 -14.67
C GLN A 74 2.05 -0.14 -15.28
N ARG A 75 1.60 -0.85 -16.30
CA ARG A 75 2.44 -1.79 -17.03
C ARG A 75 3.62 -1.11 -17.72
N ALA A 76 3.40 0.00 -18.39
CA ALA A 76 4.46 0.77 -19.02
C ALA A 76 5.48 1.27 -17.99
N LEU A 77 5.02 1.84 -16.86
CA LEU A 77 5.88 2.28 -15.77
C LEU A 77 6.69 1.10 -15.19
N ALA A 78 6.05 -0.03 -14.92
CA ALA A 78 6.72 -1.23 -14.40
C ALA A 78 7.75 -1.81 -15.38
N LEU A 79 7.48 -1.78 -16.69
CA LEU A 79 8.45 -2.20 -17.71
C LEU A 79 9.67 -1.27 -17.74
N VAL A 80 9.46 0.03 -17.73
CA VAL A 80 10.55 1.01 -17.72
C VAL A 80 11.37 0.90 -16.43
N SER A 81 10.70 0.87 -15.29
CA SER A 81 11.40 0.73 -14.01
C SER A 81 12.09 -0.64 -13.88
N GLY A 82 11.55 -1.68 -14.52
CA GLY A 82 12.11 -3.03 -14.53
C GLY A 82 13.46 -3.16 -15.22
N LEU A 83 13.88 -2.16 -16.02
CA LEU A 83 15.20 -2.14 -16.69
C LEU A 83 16.38 -2.02 -15.70
N VAL A 84 16.13 -1.59 -14.48
CA VAL A 84 17.16 -1.43 -13.44
C VAL A 84 16.86 -2.31 -12.22
N PRO A 85 17.90 -2.83 -11.54
CA PRO A 85 17.70 -3.75 -10.41
C PRO A 85 17.40 -3.04 -9.07
N PHE A 86 17.54 -1.72 -9.02
CA PHE A 86 17.30 -0.90 -7.81
C PHE A 86 15.98 -0.15 -7.90
N SER A 87 15.48 0.34 -6.77
CA SER A 87 14.24 1.12 -6.69
C SER A 87 14.42 2.54 -7.23
N ILE A 88 13.75 2.85 -8.33
CA ILE A 88 13.67 4.23 -8.85
C ILE A 88 12.84 5.10 -7.90
N ALA A 89 11.80 4.52 -7.27
CA ALA A 89 11.00 5.22 -6.28
C ALA A 89 11.85 5.70 -5.10
N GLU A 90 12.75 4.86 -4.59
CA GLU A 90 13.67 5.23 -3.51
C GLU A 90 14.59 6.39 -3.95
N ILE A 91 15.20 6.29 -5.13
CA ILE A 91 16.07 7.35 -5.66
C ILE A 91 15.28 8.65 -5.83
N ALA A 92 14.05 8.57 -6.34
CA ALA A 92 13.21 9.75 -6.52
C ALA A 92 12.88 10.41 -5.16
N VAL A 93 12.53 9.62 -4.13
CA VAL A 93 12.27 10.12 -2.77
C VAL A 93 13.53 10.76 -2.17
N LEU A 94 14.68 10.09 -2.25
CA LEU A 94 15.94 10.62 -1.73
C LEU A 94 16.35 11.92 -2.43
N THR A 95 16.26 11.95 -3.77
CA THR A 95 16.58 13.13 -4.57
C THR A 95 15.65 14.30 -4.25
N LEU A 96 14.33 14.03 -4.15
CA LEU A 96 13.34 15.04 -3.78
C LEU A 96 13.61 15.56 -2.37
N SER A 97 13.90 14.68 -1.41
CA SER A 97 14.22 15.07 -0.04
C SER A 97 15.47 15.95 0.04
N ALA A 98 16.54 15.58 -0.67
CA ALA A 98 17.74 16.38 -0.76
C ALA A 98 17.48 17.75 -1.43
N TYR A 99 16.66 17.78 -2.46
CA TYR A 99 16.23 19.01 -3.13
C TYR A 99 15.44 19.92 -2.18
N VAL A 100 14.42 19.40 -1.48
CA VAL A 100 13.63 20.15 -0.50
C VAL A 100 14.52 20.69 0.61
N LEU A 101 15.42 19.86 1.15
CA LEU A 101 16.40 20.29 2.16
C LEU A 101 17.29 21.43 1.64
N SER A 102 17.80 21.31 0.40
CA SER A 102 18.59 22.37 -0.21
C SER A 102 17.82 23.70 -0.34
N LEU A 103 16.54 23.63 -0.68
CA LEU A 103 15.67 24.80 -0.74
C LEU A 103 15.45 25.43 0.64
N ALA A 104 15.24 24.60 1.67
CA ALA A 104 15.08 25.04 3.05
C ALA A 104 16.35 25.74 3.55
N VAL A 105 17.52 25.15 3.35
CA VAL A 105 18.81 25.73 3.73
C VAL A 105 19.06 27.06 3.01
N ARG A 106 18.85 27.11 1.67
CA ARG A 106 18.97 28.35 0.88
C ARG A 106 17.98 29.42 1.36
N GLY A 107 16.75 29.00 1.71
CA GLY A 107 15.74 29.90 2.27
C GLY A 107 16.19 30.50 3.59
N LEU A 108 16.70 29.66 4.50
CA LEU A 108 17.22 30.09 5.79
C LEU A 108 18.39 31.06 5.67
N ILE A 109 19.38 30.76 4.81
CA ILE A 109 20.53 31.62 4.54
C ILE A 109 20.07 33.02 4.07
N ARG A 110 19.08 33.08 3.16
CA ARG A 110 18.53 34.35 2.65
C ARG A 110 17.84 35.16 3.73
N VAL A 111 17.13 34.50 4.65
CA VAL A 111 16.50 35.15 5.81
C VAL A 111 17.54 35.69 6.77
N VAL A 112 18.54 34.86 7.14
CA VAL A 112 19.63 35.27 8.05
C VAL A 112 20.43 36.44 7.48
N ARG A 113 20.71 36.44 6.18
CA ARG A 113 21.40 37.53 5.48
C ARG A 113 20.51 38.77 5.24
N ARG A 114 19.30 38.79 5.80
CA ARG A 114 18.31 39.87 5.62
C ARG A 114 17.98 40.21 4.17
N GLN A 115 18.26 39.30 3.24
CA GLN A 115 17.92 39.45 1.81
C GLN A 115 16.43 39.24 1.54
N ARG A 116 15.70 38.64 2.48
CA ARG A 116 14.24 38.39 2.41
C ARG A 116 13.61 38.43 3.80
N ARG A 117 12.33 38.86 3.84
CA ARG A 117 11.49 38.66 5.00
C ARG A 117 11.15 37.19 5.13
N ALA A 118 11.21 36.62 6.35
CA ALA A 118 10.93 35.21 6.61
C ALA A 118 9.55 34.78 6.05
N TRP A 119 8.55 35.64 6.19
CA TRP A 119 7.20 35.38 5.65
C TRP A 119 7.18 35.19 4.14
N ASN A 120 7.87 36.01 3.36
CA ASN A 120 7.92 35.88 1.91
C ASN A 120 8.66 34.59 1.48
N ALA A 121 9.68 34.18 2.22
CA ALA A 121 10.40 32.93 1.97
C ALA A 121 9.49 31.73 2.25
N ALA A 122 8.75 31.73 3.37
CA ALA A 122 7.81 30.68 3.75
C ALA A 122 6.67 30.56 2.73
N ALA A 123 6.02 31.67 2.38
CA ALA A 123 4.93 31.68 1.41
C ALA A 123 5.37 31.15 0.03
N CYS A 124 6.59 31.54 -0.40
CA CYS A 124 7.16 31.01 -1.65
C CYS A 124 7.38 29.49 -1.56
N ALA A 125 7.92 28.98 -0.46
CA ALA A 125 8.13 27.55 -0.25
C ALA A 125 6.79 26.79 -0.28
N VAL A 126 5.76 27.29 0.41
CA VAL A 126 4.42 26.69 0.42
C VAL A 126 3.82 26.61 -1.00
N LEU A 127 3.93 27.67 -1.80
CA LEU A 127 3.43 27.66 -3.18
C LEU A 127 4.18 26.67 -4.07
N TRP A 128 5.50 26.54 -3.92
CA TRP A 128 6.29 25.56 -4.67
C TRP A 128 5.99 24.12 -4.26
N LEU A 129 5.96 23.86 -2.95
CA LEU A 129 5.61 22.55 -2.41
C LEU A 129 4.17 22.18 -2.78
N GLY A 130 3.23 23.13 -2.67
CA GLY A 130 1.84 22.93 -3.06
C GLY A 130 1.68 22.59 -4.53
N LYS A 131 2.40 23.27 -5.44
CA LYS A 131 2.43 22.91 -6.86
C LYS A 131 2.96 21.48 -7.06
N GLY A 132 4.08 21.14 -6.43
CA GLY A 132 4.70 19.83 -6.54
C GLY A 132 3.79 18.73 -6.03
N ALA A 133 3.20 18.93 -4.86
CA ALA A 133 2.23 18.01 -4.26
C ALA A 133 0.97 17.85 -5.12
N GLY A 134 0.42 18.94 -5.63
CA GLY A 134 -0.74 18.91 -6.53
C GLY A 134 -0.47 18.15 -7.81
N LEU A 135 0.66 18.40 -8.46
CA LEU A 135 1.07 17.66 -9.66
C LEU A 135 1.28 16.17 -9.35
N ALA A 136 1.99 15.85 -8.25
CA ALA A 136 2.22 14.47 -7.84
C ALA A 136 0.90 13.75 -7.56
N ALA A 137 -0.07 14.41 -6.90
CA ALA A 137 -1.39 13.87 -6.68
C ALA A 137 -2.11 13.58 -8.01
N VAL A 138 -2.18 14.55 -8.93
CA VAL A 138 -2.83 14.36 -10.23
C VAL A 138 -2.24 13.16 -10.97
N LEU A 139 -0.90 13.05 -11.01
CA LEU A 139 -0.22 11.92 -11.66
C LEU A 139 -0.51 10.59 -10.97
N ALA A 140 -0.49 10.55 -9.63
CA ALA A 140 -0.79 9.33 -8.87
C ALA A 140 -2.25 8.87 -9.10
N TYR A 141 -3.21 9.79 -9.08
CA TYR A 141 -4.61 9.46 -9.34
C TYR A 141 -4.83 9.00 -10.77
N ALA A 142 -4.27 9.72 -11.76
CA ALA A 142 -4.38 9.33 -13.17
C ALA A 142 -3.72 7.98 -13.45
N ALA A 143 -2.60 7.69 -12.81
CA ALA A 143 -1.87 6.44 -13.01
C ALA A 143 -2.49 5.26 -12.25
N TRP A 144 -3.02 5.44 -11.02
CA TRP A 144 -3.38 4.32 -10.16
C TRP A 144 -4.55 4.59 -9.19
N ALA A 145 -4.60 5.77 -8.54
CA ALA A 145 -5.48 5.95 -7.39
C ALA A 145 -6.98 6.05 -7.75
N PHE A 146 -7.37 6.22 -9.02
CA PHE A 146 -8.77 6.08 -9.41
C PHE A 146 -9.32 4.67 -9.17
N ASN A 147 -8.47 3.66 -8.93
CA ASN A 147 -8.90 2.35 -8.47
C ASN A 147 -9.62 2.38 -7.11
N PHE A 148 -9.51 3.46 -6.30
CA PHE A 148 -10.36 3.66 -5.11
C PHE A 148 -11.87 3.76 -5.42
N ALA A 149 -12.22 4.03 -6.67
CA ALA A 149 -13.61 4.03 -7.14
C ALA A 149 -14.06 2.66 -7.70
N ARG A 150 -13.17 1.66 -7.69
CA ARG A 150 -13.42 0.29 -8.16
C ARG A 150 -14.34 -0.45 -7.18
N PRO A 151 -15.23 -1.37 -7.63
CA PRO A 151 -15.98 -2.22 -6.72
C PRO A 151 -15.04 -3.14 -5.92
N ASP A 152 -15.41 -3.49 -4.69
CA ASP A 152 -14.68 -4.47 -3.89
C ASP A 152 -14.75 -5.89 -4.50
N ILE A 153 -13.87 -6.78 -4.02
CA ILE A 153 -13.77 -8.16 -4.52
C ILE A 153 -15.06 -8.96 -4.28
N VAL A 154 -15.77 -8.74 -3.19
CA VAL A 154 -17.03 -9.43 -2.87
C VAL A 154 -18.08 -9.09 -3.92
N THR A 155 -18.18 -7.82 -4.28
CA THR A 155 -19.08 -7.33 -5.34
C THR A 155 -18.64 -7.84 -6.72
N ARG A 156 -17.35 -7.74 -7.07
CA ARG A 156 -16.80 -8.18 -8.36
C ARG A 156 -16.97 -9.68 -8.60
N GLN A 157 -16.89 -10.49 -7.54
CA GLN A 157 -16.97 -11.94 -7.59
C GLN A 157 -18.37 -12.49 -7.26
N HIS A 158 -19.36 -11.63 -7.01
CA HIS A 158 -20.70 -12.02 -6.61
C HIS A 158 -20.74 -12.92 -5.36
N TRP A 159 -19.86 -12.64 -4.38
CA TRP A 159 -19.73 -13.43 -3.15
C TRP A 159 -20.68 -13.02 -2.02
N SER A 160 -21.65 -12.17 -2.29
CA SER A 160 -22.60 -11.66 -1.28
C SER A 160 -23.32 -12.77 -0.50
N ALA A 161 -23.63 -13.89 -1.15
CA ALA A 161 -24.26 -15.05 -0.50
C ALA A 161 -23.38 -15.71 0.60
N PHE A 162 -22.05 -15.54 0.52
CA PHE A 162 -21.09 -16.12 1.47
C PHE A 162 -20.72 -15.16 2.62
N VAL A 163 -21.25 -13.93 2.59
CA VAL A 163 -20.99 -12.88 3.60
C VAL A 163 -21.79 -13.11 4.87
N ALA A 164 -23.00 -13.70 4.76
CA ALA A 164 -23.88 -13.91 5.88
C ALA A 164 -23.17 -14.70 6.99
N LEU A 165 -23.09 -14.11 8.18
CA LEU A 165 -22.57 -14.80 9.36
C LEU A 165 -23.66 -15.74 9.88
N PRO A 166 -23.33 -17.02 10.14
CA PRO A 166 -24.16 -17.85 10.99
C PRO A 166 -24.25 -17.23 12.39
N GLY A 167 -25.16 -17.69 13.24
CA GLY A 167 -25.23 -17.20 14.63
C GLY A 167 -23.85 -17.27 15.32
N ALA A 168 -23.68 -16.53 16.41
CA ALA A 168 -22.37 -16.34 17.05
C ALA A 168 -21.62 -17.65 17.38
N ASP A 169 -22.33 -18.69 17.81
CA ASP A 169 -21.72 -19.98 18.10
C ASP A 169 -21.22 -20.69 16.84
N ALA A 170 -22.00 -20.66 15.75
CA ALA A 170 -21.61 -21.28 14.50
C ALA A 170 -20.42 -20.52 13.87
N ALA A 171 -20.39 -19.19 13.97
CA ALA A 171 -19.25 -18.37 13.54
C ALA A 171 -17.97 -18.70 14.33
N ARG A 172 -18.09 -18.89 15.65
CA ARG A 172 -16.98 -19.31 16.50
C ARG A 172 -16.46 -20.69 16.13
N GLN A 173 -17.36 -21.68 15.95
CA GLN A 173 -16.98 -23.04 15.53
C GLN A 173 -16.31 -23.07 14.16
N GLU A 174 -16.81 -22.30 13.20
CA GLU A 174 -16.19 -22.17 11.89
C GLU A 174 -14.78 -21.59 12.01
N LEU A 175 -14.59 -20.53 12.79
CA LEU A 175 -13.31 -19.90 13.01
C LEU A 175 -12.32 -20.84 13.72
N GLU A 176 -12.77 -21.60 14.70
CA GLU A 176 -12.00 -22.66 15.40
C GLU A 176 -11.50 -23.71 14.40
N ARG A 177 -12.40 -24.23 13.56
CA ARG A 177 -12.05 -25.19 12.50
C ARG A 177 -11.04 -24.64 11.51
N LEU A 178 -11.22 -23.38 11.05
CA LEU A 178 -10.29 -22.74 10.13
C LEU A 178 -8.92 -22.48 10.76
N CYS A 179 -8.87 -22.06 12.01
CA CYS A 179 -7.62 -21.89 12.74
C CYS A 179 -6.85 -23.20 12.88
N THR A 180 -7.53 -24.30 13.21
CA THR A 180 -6.90 -25.65 13.30
C THR A 180 -6.34 -26.05 11.95
N MET A 181 -7.12 -25.96 10.88
CA MET A 181 -6.69 -26.26 9.52
C MET A 181 -5.46 -25.42 9.13
N LEU A 182 -5.46 -24.12 9.41
CA LEU A 182 -4.33 -23.24 9.08
C LEU A 182 -3.07 -23.57 9.86
N VAL A 183 -3.17 -24.02 11.12
CA VAL A 183 -2.01 -24.48 11.88
C VAL A 183 -1.43 -25.74 11.24
N GLU A 184 -2.27 -26.71 10.86
CA GLU A 184 -1.84 -27.93 10.16
C GLU A 184 -1.17 -27.62 8.83
N LEU A 185 -1.80 -26.78 7.99
CA LEU A 185 -1.25 -26.35 6.69
C LEU A 185 0.08 -25.60 6.86
N THR A 186 0.16 -24.70 7.85
CA THR A 186 1.41 -23.98 8.13
C THR A 186 2.54 -24.92 8.56
N ASN A 187 2.24 -25.88 9.45
CA ASN A 187 3.22 -26.89 9.89
C ASN A 187 3.69 -27.77 8.73
N ARG A 188 2.77 -28.18 7.85
CA ARG A 188 3.08 -28.99 6.67
C ARG A 188 3.99 -28.24 5.71
N GLU A 189 3.64 -27.01 5.35
CA GLU A 189 4.45 -26.25 4.41
C GLU A 189 5.79 -25.80 5.00
N PHE A 190 5.87 -25.57 6.32
CA PHE A 190 7.13 -25.37 7.01
C PHE A 190 8.04 -26.61 6.87
N ALA A 191 7.51 -27.83 7.05
CA ALA A 191 8.28 -29.07 6.90
C ALA A 191 8.76 -29.26 5.45
N HIS A 192 7.90 -28.98 4.45
CA HIS A 192 8.28 -29.03 3.03
C HIS A 192 9.37 -28.01 2.69
N ALA A 193 9.24 -26.78 3.17
CA ALA A 193 10.24 -25.74 2.97
C ALA A 193 11.59 -26.12 3.62
N ALA A 194 11.58 -26.63 4.85
CA ALA A 194 12.78 -27.09 5.56
C ALA A 194 13.44 -28.28 4.88
N GLY A 195 12.67 -29.23 4.38
CA GLY A 195 13.16 -30.38 3.62
C GLY A 195 13.83 -29.97 2.30
N ALA A 196 13.31 -28.94 1.64
CA ALA A 196 13.90 -28.38 0.41
C ALA A 196 15.19 -27.59 0.69
N LEU A 197 15.37 -27.09 1.89
CA LEU A 197 16.50 -26.23 2.27
C LEU A 197 17.77 -27.04 2.61
N ASN A 198 17.70 -28.32 2.97
CA ASN A 198 18.82 -29.18 3.40
C ASN A 198 19.97 -28.49 4.20
N SER A 199 19.69 -27.31 4.74
CA SER A 199 20.62 -26.45 5.45
C SER A 199 19.91 -25.79 6.63
N GLY A 200 20.34 -26.12 7.83
CA GLY A 200 19.76 -25.70 9.11
C GLY A 200 19.87 -24.21 9.46
N THR A 201 19.80 -23.30 8.50
CA THR A 201 19.77 -21.86 8.72
C THR A 201 18.40 -21.33 8.38
N SER A 202 17.66 -20.94 9.40
CA SER A 202 16.44 -20.15 9.33
C SER A 202 16.71 -18.83 8.61
N GLY A 203 15.90 -18.47 7.62
CA GLY A 203 15.76 -17.07 7.25
C GLY A 203 15.94 -16.68 5.80
N GLU A 204 16.50 -17.51 4.90
CA GLU A 204 16.57 -17.16 3.48
C GLU A 204 15.88 -18.20 2.59
N PRO A 205 15.16 -17.77 1.53
CA PRO A 205 14.58 -18.69 0.58
C PRO A 205 15.69 -19.49 -0.13
N ALA A 206 15.55 -20.80 -0.18
CA ALA A 206 16.55 -21.73 -0.75
C ALA A 206 16.97 -21.38 -2.18
N ARG A 207 16.11 -20.68 -2.92
CA ARG A 207 16.31 -20.32 -4.33
C ARG A 207 16.55 -18.83 -4.57
N GLY A 208 16.68 -18.02 -3.50
CA GLY A 208 16.88 -16.58 -3.59
C GLY A 208 15.60 -15.80 -3.94
N ILE A 209 15.65 -14.49 -3.70
CA ILE A 209 14.52 -13.56 -3.88
C ILE A 209 13.98 -13.56 -5.31
N ALA A 210 14.85 -13.66 -6.32
CA ALA A 210 14.43 -13.61 -7.73
C ALA A 210 13.55 -14.82 -8.12
N SER A 211 13.87 -16.01 -7.65
CA SER A 211 13.07 -17.22 -7.89
C SER A 211 11.74 -17.17 -7.15
N MET A 212 11.75 -16.69 -5.90
CA MET A 212 10.54 -16.47 -5.12
C MET A 212 9.61 -15.47 -5.80
N ASP A 213 10.15 -14.36 -6.26
CA ASP A 213 9.38 -13.31 -6.95
C ASP A 213 8.76 -13.83 -8.27
N ALA A 214 9.51 -14.61 -9.04
CA ALA A 214 8.99 -15.27 -10.25
C ALA A 214 7.86 -16.25 -9.91
N SER A 215 8.00 -17.04 -8.85
CA SER A 215 6.98 -17.96 -8.37
C SER A 215 5.70 -17.23 -7.94
N LEU A 216 5.81 -16.04 -7.37
CA LEU A 216 4.66 -15.19 -7.04
C LEU A 216 3.99 -14.62 -8.29
N GLU A 217 4.74 -14.24 -9.33
CA GLU A 217 4.16 -13.80 -10.61
C GLU A 217 3.33 -14.93 -11.27
N ASP A 218 3.86 -16.15 -11.31
CA ASP A 218 3.14 -17.32 -11.80
C ASP A 218 1.88 -17.60 -10.97
N ALA A 219 2.00 -17.48 -9.65
CA ALA A 219 0.89 -17.68 -8.72
C ALA A 219 -0.24 -16.64 -8.92
N TYR A 220 0.07 -15.41 -9.25
CA TYR A 220 -0.95 -14.42 -9.62
C TYR A 220 -1.70 -14.80 -10.89
N GLY A 221 -1.04 -15.45 -11.85
CA GLY A 221 -1.67 -16.05 -13.02
C GLY A 221 -2.67 -17.16 -12.62
N ALA A 222 -2.27 -18.04 -11.71
CA ALA A 222 -3.14 -19.11 -11.18
C ALA A 222 -4.34 -18.54 -10.42
N VAL A 223 -4.13 -17.51 -9.57
CA VAL A 223 -5.22 -16.81 -8.87
C VAL A 223 -6.19 -16.17 -9.86
N ALA A 224 -5.68 -15.54 -10.93
CA ALA A 224 -6.52 -14.94 -11.95
C ALA A 224 -7.39 -15.98 -12.66
N ALA A 225 -6.82 -17.12 -13.03
CA ALA A 225 -7.56 -18.23 -13.63
C ALA A 225 -8.64 -18.77 -12.68
N ARG A 226 -8.28 -19.02 -11.40
CA ARG A 226 -9.22 -19.58 -10.42
C ARG A 226 -10.40 -18.65 -10.09
N LEU A 227 -10.16 -17.34 -10.08
CA LEU A 227 -11.18 -16.34 -9.77
C LEU A 227 -11.80 -15.73 -11.03
N ASN A 228 -11.48 -16.26 -12.21
CA ASN A 228 -11.94 -15.72 -13.49
C ASN A 228 -11.73 -14.20 -13.61
N LEU A 229 -10.52 -13.73 -13.20
CA LEU A 229 -10.13 -12.33 -13.29
C LEU A 229 -9.63 -12.01 -14.71
N PRO A 230 -9.68 -10.72 -15.11
CA PRO A 230 -9.23 -10.30 -16.43
C PRO A 230 -7.73 -10.60 -16.66
N ALA A 231 -7.35 -10.78 -17.92
CA ALA A 231 -5.96 -11.00 -18.33
C ALA A 231 -5.01 -9.87 -17.85
N SER A 232 -5.54 -8.64 -17.70
CA SER A 232 -4.82 -7.51 -17.12
C SER A 232 -4.34 -7.78 -15.69
N PHE A 233 -5.06 -8.58 -14.91
CA PHE A 233 -4.67 -8.96 -13.54
C PHE A 233 -3.59 -10.07 -13.58
N ALA A 234 -3.72 -11.05 -14.47
CA ALA A 234 -2.77 -12.16 -14.62
C ALA A 234 -1.40 -11.70 -15.14
N ALA A 235 -1.38 -10.63 -15.94
CA ALA A 235 -0.17 -10.18 -16.63
C ALA A 235 0.97 -9.82 -15.66
N GLY A 236 2.17 -10.28 -15.96
CA GLY A 236 3.38 -9.99 -15.18
C GLY A 236 3.68 -8.49 -15.08
N ARG A 237 4.16 -8.06 -13.90
CA ARG A 237 4.39 -6.65 -13.55
C ARG A 237 5.84 -6.33 -13.24
N GLY A 238 6.76 -7.26 -13.49
CA GLY A 238 8.16 -7.10 -13.17
C GLY A 238 8.51 -7.44 -11.72
N ARG A 239 9.81 -7.38 -11.41
CA ARG A 239 10.33 -7.80 -10.11
C ARG A 239 10.01 -6.81 -9.00
N ALA A 240 9.74 -7.35 -7.82
CA ALA A 240 9.78 -6.56 -6.59
C ALA A 240 11.21 -6.13 -6.27
N LYS A 241 11.38 -4.95 -5.69
CA LYS A 241 12.67 -4.33 -5.45
C LYS A 241 12.93 -4.08 -3.96
N ALA A 242 14.13 -4.45 -3.53
CA ALA A 242 14.58 -4.16 -2.18
C ALA A 242 14.85 -2.66 -2.00
N ILE A 243 14.40 -2.11 -0.89
CA ILE A 243 14.75 -0.76 -0.46
C ILE A 243 16.10 -0.80 0.26
N LEU A 244 17.05 0.05 -0.15
CA LEU A 244 18.35 0.16 0.51
C LEU A 244 18.22 0.80 1.89
N ALA A 245 17.39 1.84 2.01
CA ALA A 245 17.06 2.49 3.27
C ALA A 245 15.98 1.75 4.06
N SER A 246 16.01 0.41 4.08
CA SER A 246 15.03 -0.44 4.77
C SER A 246 14.88 -0.11 6.26
N PHE A 247 15.94 0.38 6.91
CA PHE A 247 15.88 0.84 8.30
C PHE A 247 14.79 1.91 8.54
N ALA A 248 14.52 2.76 7.54
CA ALA A 248 13.46 3.78 7.64
C ALA A 248 12.07 3.14 7.56
N LEU A 249 11.91 2.11 6.73
CA LEU A 249 10.67 1.32 6.67
C LEU A 249 10.47 0.53 7.98
N SER A 250 11.54 -0.08 8.51
CA SER A 250 11.50 -0.80 9.78
C SER A 250 11.10 0.10 10.94
N ALA A 251 11.68 1.32 11.02
CA ALA A 251 11.34 2.32 12.05
C ALA A 251 9.87 2.77 11.98
N THR A 252 9.20 2.58 10.86
CA THR A 252 7.78 2.86 10.67
C THR A 252 6.91 1.61 10.65
N LEU A 253 7.48 0.41 10.83
CA LEU A 253 6.83 -0.89 10.74
C LEU A 253 6.15 -1.15 9.38
N VAL A 254 6.73 -0.60 8.31
CA VAL A 254 6.25 -0.79 6.93
C VAL A 254 6.97 -1.97 6.30
N GLY A 255 6.21 -2.94 5.82
CA GLY A 255 6.72 -4.13 5.16
C GLY A 255 7.18 -3.89 3.71
N GLY A 256 6.54 -2.96 3.05
CA GLY A 256 6.82 -2.58 1.67
C GLY A 256 5.96 -1.40 1.27
N PHE A 257 6.08 -0.98 0.03
CA PHE A 257 5.16 -0.02 -0.57
C PHE A 257 5.15 -0.14 -2.10
N TYR A 258 3.98 0.07 -2.66
CA TYR A 258 3.82 0.23 -4.08
C TYR A 258 3.96 1.71 -4.47
N SER A 259 4.74 1.99 -5.52
CA SER A 259 4.90 3.35 -6.05
C SER A 259 4.07 3.56 -7.32
N PRO A 260 2.98 4.34 -7.28
CA PRO A 260 2.16 4.60 -8.46
C PRO A 260 2.87 5.44 -9.53
N TRP A 261 3.94 6.16 -9.17
CA TRP A 261 4.71 6.99 -10.10
C TRP A 261 5.76 6.21 -10.90
N THR A 262 6.20 5.07 -10.39
CA THR A 262 7.22 4.23 -11.03
C THR A 262 6.72 2.83 -11.39
N GLY A 263 5.51 2.46 -10.91
CA GLY A 263 4.94 1.14 -11.11
C GLY A 263 5.65 0.03 -10.33
N GLU A 264 6.47 0.37 -9.33
CA GLU A 264 7.32 -0.56 -8.60
C GLU A 264 6.65 -1.08 -7.33
N ALA A 265 6.69 -2.39 -7.14
CA ALA A 265 6.51 -3.05 -5.85
C ALA A 265 7.84 -3.05 -5.11
N ASN A 266 7.90 -2.42 -3.94
CA ASN A 266 9.11 -2.29 -3.14
C ASN A 266 8.92 -2.99 -1.80
N TYR A 267 9.97 -3.67 -1.30
CA TYR A 267 9.91 -4.37 -0.03
C TYR A 267 11.04 -3.98 0.93
N ASN A 268 10.74 -4.06 2.21
CA ASN A 268 11.68 -3.90 3.28
C ASN A 268 12.52 -5.17 3.43
N ARG A 269 13.81 -5.11 3.12
CA ARG A 269 14.73 -6.25 3.20
C ARG A 269 15.09 -6.67 4.63
N GLU A 270 14.73 -5.86 5.64
CA GLU A 270 14.98 -6.19 7.06
C GLU A 270 13.82 -6.98 7.69
N LEU A 271 12.74 -7.23 6.93
CA LEU A 271 11.66 -8.08 7.41
C LEU A 271 12.18 -9.47 7.74
N PRO A 272 11.66 -10.12 8.82
CA PRO A 272 11.88 -11.51 9.07
C PRO A 272 11.50 -12.37 7.85
N GLY A 273 12.35 -13.35 7.53
CA GLY A 273 12.23 -14.12 6.31
C GLY A 273 10.88 -14.77 6.11
N SER A 274 10.25 -15.26 7.18
CA SER A 274 8.91 -15.90 7.13
C SER A 274 7.78 -14.96 6.68
N GLY A 275 7.92 -13.66 6.88
CA GLY A 275 6.94 -12.65 6.47
C GLY A 275 7.19 -12.05 5.08
N LEU A 276 8.41 -12.19 4.57
CA LEU A 276 8.84 -11.50 3.35
C LEU A 276 8.06 -11.92 2.08
N PRO A 277 7.80 -13.22 1.80
CA PRO A 277 7.03 -13.61 0.62
C PRO A 277 5.63 -12.99 0.58
N HIS A 278 4.91 -13.02 1.71
CA HIS A 278 3.58 -12.41 1.79
C HIS A 278 3.65 -10.88 1.62
N ALA A 279 4.64 -10.20 2.20
CA ALA A 279 4.81 -8.77 2.02
C ALA A 279 5.05 -8.40 0.54
N ILE A 280 5.90 -9.13 -0.16
CA ILE A 280 6.13 -8.94 -1.60
C ILE A 280 4.84 -9.21 -2.38
N ALA A 281 4.12 -10.28 -2.07
CA ALA A 281 2.86 -10.60 -2.72
C ALA A 281 1.82 -9.47 -2.50
N HIS A 282 1.73 -8.92 -1.31
CA HIS A 282 0.87 -7.78 -0.98
C HIS A 282 1.18 -6.57 -1.87
N GLU A 283 2.46 -6.17 -2.00
CA GLU A 283 2.85 -5.04 -2.85
C GLU A 283 2.57 -5.31 -4.35
N LYS A 284 2.69 -6.57 -4.76
CA LYS A 284 2.31 -7.00 -6.12
C LYS A 284 0.79 -6.97 -6.34
N ALA A 285 -0.04 -7.09 -5.31
CA ALA A 285 -1.48 -6.85 -5.42
C ALA A 285 -1.76 -5.37 -5.72
N HIS A 286 -1.11 -4.45 -5.00
CA HIS A 286 -1.21 -3.02 -5.29
C HIS A 286 -0.75 -2.69 -6.72
N GLN A 287 0.31 -3.33 -7.20
CA GLN A 287 0.79 -3.21 -8.58
C GLN A 287 -0.25 -3.66 -9.62
N ARG A 288 -1.23 -4.48 -9.23
CA ARG A 288 -2.37 -4.95 -10.05
C ARG A 288 -3.63 -4.10 -9.89
N GLY A 289 -3.51 -2.92 -9.28
CA GLY A 289 -4.61 -1.98 -9.10
C GLY A 289 -5.53 -2.33 -7.92
N ILE A 290 -5.08 -3.13 -6.99
CA ILE A 290 -5.77 -3.36 -5.72
C ILE A 290 -5.35 -2.24 -4.76
N VAL A 291 -6.29 -1.39 -4.36
CA VAL A 291 -6.01 -0.23 -3.50
C VAL A 291 -6.36 -0.47 -2.03
N SER A 292 -7.29 -1.38 -1.77
CA SER A 292 -7.68 -1.76 -0.42
C SER A 292 -6.62 -2.64 0.21
N GLU A 293 -6.19 -2.30 1.43
CA GLU A 293 -5.24 -3.08 2.23
C GLU A 293 -5.75 -4.50 2.51
N ASP A 294 -7.07 -4.63 2.76
CA ASP A 294 -7.72 -5.92 2.98
C ASP A 294 -7.62 -6.82 1.78
N GLU A 295 -7.97 -6.26 0.61
CA GLU A 295 -7.88 -6.99 -0.64
C GLU A 295 -6.42 -7.30 -0.99
N ALA A 296 -5.48 -6.38 -0.74
CA ALA A 296 -4.05 -6.60 -0.98
C ALA A 296 -3.51 -7.73 -0.10
N ASN A 297 -3.84 -7.74 1.18
CA ASN A 297 -3.53 -8.83 2.10
C ASN A 297 -4.15 -10.16 1.65
N PHE A 298 -5.41 -10.13 1.23
CA PHE A 298 -6.12 -11.32 0.75
C PHE A 298 -5.54 -11.84 -0.57
N PHE A 299 -5.27 -10.99 -1.54
CA PHE A 299 -4.62 -11.40 -2.80
C PHE A 299 -3.17 -11.85 -2.59
N GLY A 300 -2.45 -11.21 -1.68
CA GLY A 300 -1.13 -11.66 -1.25
C GLY A 300 -1.17 -13.07 -0.65
N PHE A 301 -2.14 -13.33 0.24
CA PHE A 301 -2.39 -14.67 0.76
C PHE A 301 -2.71 -15.66 -0.35
N LEU A 302 -3.64 -15.35 -1.25
CA LEU A 302 -3.99 -16.24 -2.36
C LEU A 302 -2.79 -16.53 -3.27
N ALA A 303 -2.02 -15.51 -3.64
CA ALA A 303 -0.82 -15.70 -4.45
C ALA A 303 0.18 -16.61 -3.76
N CYS A 304 0.39 -16.42 -2.46
CA CYS A 304 1.28 -17.30 -1.70
C CYS A 304 0.81 -18.77 -1.74
N ILE A 305 -0.45 -19.05 -1.43
CA ILE A 305 -0.93 -20.44 -1.34
C ILE A 305 -1.08 -21.12 -2.72
N HIS A 306 -1.10 -20.36 -3.82
CA HIS A 306 -1.09 -20.89 -5.19
C HIS A 306 0.34 -20.99 -5.77
N SER A 307 1.37 -20.61 -5.01
CA SER A 307 2.75 -20.75 -5.44
C SER A 307 3.23 -22.21 -5.43
N ARG A 308 4.09 -22.54 -6.37
CA ARG A 308 4.79 -23.84 -6.40
C ARG A 308 5.90 -23.95 -5.36
N ASP A 309 6.35 -22.83 -4.80
CA ASP A 309 7.40 -22.77 -3.79
C ASP A 309 6.79 -22.98 -2.39
N ALA A 310 7.25 -24.02 -1.69
CA ALA A 310 6.76 -24.38 -0.36
C ALA A 310 7.01 -23.27 0.68
N TYR A 311 8.14 -22.53 0.55
CA TYR A 311 8.44 -21.43 1.47
C TYR A 311 7.48 -20.25 1.26
N VAL A 312 7.10 -19.99 0.02
CA VAL A 312 6.09 -18.96 -0.30
C VAL A 312 4.73 -19.38 0.25
N ARG A 313 4.33 -20.64 0.08
CA ARG A 313 3.06 -21.15 0.65
C ARG A 313 3.06 -21.08 2.16
N TYR A 314 4.16 -21.48 2.79
CA TYR A 314 4.36 -21.35 4.25
C TYR A 314 4.09 -19.93 4.73
N SER A 315 4.66 -18.91 4.09
CA SER A 315 4.46 -17.50 4.43
C SER A 315 2.99 -17.08 4.33
N GLY A 316 2.29 -17.51 3.29
CA GLY A 316 0.87 -17.23 3.12
C GLY A 316 0.00 -17.86 4.20
N TYR A 317 0.22 -19.15 4.49
CA TYR A 317 -0.53 -19.82 5.57
C TYR A 317 -0.20 -19.26 6.95
N LEU A 318 1.06 -18.90 7.20
CA LEU A 318 1.48 -18.23 8.44
C LEU A 318 0.76 -16.89 8.64
N PHE A 319 0.66 -16.08 7.57
CA PHE A 319 -0.12 -14.84 7.61
C PHE A 319 -1.58 -15.10 7.96
N ALA A 320 -2.27 -15.97 7.23
CA ALA A 320 -3.68 -16.28 7.45
C ALA A 320 -3.93 -16.86 8.85
N GLN A 321 -3.05 -17.76 9.30
CA GLN A 321 -3.11 -18.33 10.65
C GLN A 321 -3.04 -17.26 11.74
N GLN A 322 -2.12 -16.30 11.61
CA GLN A 322 -1.98 -15.21 12.60
C GLN A 322 -3.23 -14.32 12.62
N GLN A 323 -3.78 -14.00 11.44
CA GLN A 323 -4.99 -13.19 11.32
C GLN A 323 -6.20 -13.86 11.97
N LEU A 324 -6.47 -15.12 11.63
CA LEU A 324 -7.66 -15.81 12.14
C LEU A 324 -7.52 -16.18 13.63
N LEU A 325 -6.33 -16.56 14.09
CA LEU A 325 -6.09 -16.79 15.52
C LEU A 325 -6.24 -15.51 16.35
N TRP A 326 -5.92 -14.34 15.80
CA TRP A 326 -6.19 -13.07 16.46
C TRP A 326 -7.69 -12.85 16.66
N GLU A 327 -8.53 -13.14 15.64
CA GLU A 327 -9.97 -13.04 15.75
C GLU A 327 -10.54 -14.05 16.74
N LEU A 328 -10.08 -15.32 16.68
CA LEU A 328 -10.51 -16.36 17.62
C LEU A 328 -10.13 -16.01 19.06
N ARG A 329 -8.93 -15.44 19.27
CA ARG A 329 -8.49 -15.01 20.61
C ARG A 329 -9.39 -13.94 21.24
N ARG A 330 -10.03 -13.11 20.42
CA ARG A 330 -11.00 -12.11 20.92
C ARG A 330 -12.32 -12.73 21.35
N MET A 331 -12.69 -13.89 20.76
CA MET A 331 -13.92 -14.61 21.06
C MET A 331 -13.72 -15.70 22.12
N ASP A 332 -12.64 -16.47 22.00
CA ASP A 332 -12.29 -17.60 22.87
C ASP A 332 -10.76 -17.67 23.04
N PRO A 333 -10.19 -16.98 24.06
CA PRO A 333 -8.75 -16.94 24.28
C PRO A 333 -8.11 -18.32 24.57
N ASP A 334 -8.85 -19.21 25.25
CA ASP A 334 -8.34 -20.52 25.63
C ASP A 334 -8.27 -21.46 24.43
N LYS A 335 -9.29 -21.46 23.59
CA LYS A 335 -9.29 -22.21 22.34
C LYS A 335 -8.16 -21.72 21.41
N ALA A 336 -8.03 -20.42 21.23
CA ALA A 336 -6.96 -19.85 20.40
C ALA A 336 -5.56 -20.25 20.91
N ARG A 337 -5.35 -20.29 22.23
CA ARG A 337 -4.11 -20.72 22.85
C ARG A 337 -3.84 -22.20 22.60
N ASN A 338 -4.86 -23.06 22.79
CA ASN A 338 -4.74 -24.51 22.59
C ASN A 338 -4.44 -24.86 21.13
N ILE A 339 -5.05 -24.18 20.17
CA ILE A 339 -4.77 -24.36 18.73
C ILE A 339 -3.36 -23.85 18.42
N ALA A 340 -2.97 -22.67 18.91
CA ALA A 340 -1.64 -22.12 18.70
C ALA A 340 -0.52 -23.01 19.28
N ALA A 341 -0.78 -23.74 20.36
CA ALA A 341 0.17 -24.69 20.97
C ALA A 341 0.49 -25.90 20.06
N GLN A 342 -0.30 -26.15 19.01
CA GLN A 342 -0.07 -27.23 18.03
C GLN A 342 0.91 -26.86 16.94
N ARG A 343 1.44 -25.63 16.94
CA ARG A 343 2.47 -25.17 16.01
C ARG A 343 3.77 -25.96 16.16
N ALA A 344 4.38 -26.30 15.04
CA ALA A 344 5.72 -26.85 15.04
C ALA A 344 6.71 -25.86 15.69
N ARG A 345 7.75 -26.34 16.33
CA ARG A 345 8.76 -25.50 17.02
C ARG A 345 9.39 -24.44 16.11
N GLY A 346 9.63 -24.79 14.83
CA GLY A 346 10.17 -23.85 13.86
C GLY A 346 9.20 -22.70 13.54
N VAL A 347 7.92 -23.04 13.34
CA VAL A 347 6.86 -22.03 13.12
C VAL A 347 6.74 -21.08 14.31
N GLN A 348 6.82 -21.62 15.54
CA GLN A 348 6.77 -20.81 16.75
C GLN A 348 7.97 -19.84 16.83
N ARG A 349 9.19 -20.30 16.48
CA ARG A 349 10.40 -19.45 16.43
C ARG A 349 10.25 -18.30 15.44
N ASP A 350 9.70 -18.56 14.25
CA ASP A 350 9.48 -17.53 13.21
C ASP A 350 8.47 -16.49 13.69
N ILE A 351 7.41 -16.89 14.39
CA ILE A 351 6.44 -15.96 15.01
C ILE A 351 7.12 -15.10 16.07
N GLU A 352 7.95 -15.70 16.93
CA GLU A 352 8.70 -14.97 17.96
C GLU A 352 9.69 -13.98 17.34
N GLU A 353 10.31 -14.33 16.21
CA GLU A 353 11.17 -13.42 15.46
C GLU A 353 10.39 -12.22 14.92
N ASN A 354 9.22 -12.45 14.33
CA ASN A 354 8.32 -11.37 13.90
C ASN A 354 7.91 -10.46 15.08
N ILE A 355 7.55 -11.05 16.22
CA ILE A 355 7.21 -10.28 17.43
C ILE A 355 8.41 -9.45 17.90
N ARG A 356 9.60 -10.03 17.94
CA ARG A 356 10.84 -9.32 18.33
C ARG A 356 11.17 -8.20 17.34
N PHE A 357 10.97 -8.41 16.03
CA PHE A 357 11.14 -7.37 15.02
C PHE A 357 10.22 -6.18 15.30
N VAL A 358 8.92 -6.43 15.48
CA VAL A 358 7.94 -5.38 15.80
C VAL A 358 8.29 -4.67 17.11
N ALA A 359 8.63 -5.41 18.15
CA ALA A 359 8.98 -4.83 19.46
C ALA A 359 10.22 -3.91 19.40
N ARG A 360 11.22 -4.27 18.60
CA ARG A 360 12.43 -3.45 18.41
C ARG A 360 12.17 -2.12 17.69
N HIS A 361 11.20 -2.10 16.76
CA HIS A 361 10.94 -0.93 15.91
C HIS A 361 9.72 -0.12 16.30
N ARG A 362 8.94 -0.58 17.30
CA ARG A 362 7.78 0.14 17.78
C ARG A 362 8.20 1.41 18.52
N GLY A 363 7.71 2.59 18.08
CA GLY A 363 8.07 3.88 18.67
C GLY A 363 7.21 5.02 18.16
N ALA A 364 7.61 6.26 18.47
CA ALA A 364 6.87 7.46 18.07
C ALA A 364 6.68 7.55 16.54
N LEU A 365 7.69 7.19 15.77
CA LEU A 365 7.66 7.27 14.32
C LEU A 365 6.63 6.30 13.71
N SER A 366 6.56 5.06 14.21
CA SER A 366 5.55 4.10 13.76
C SER A 366 4.12 4.53 14.12
N ASN A 367 3.93 5.21 15.27
CA ASN A 367 2.63 5.74 15.66
C ASN A 367 2.18 6.89 14.74
N ILE A 368 3.09 7.82 14.41
CA ILE A 368 2.82 8.93 13.48
C ILE A 368 2.46 8.38 12.10
N GLN A 369 3.22 7.41 11.61
CA GLN A 369 2.95 6.77 10.33
C GLN A 369 1.59 6.09 10.30
N SER A 370 1.25 5.32 11.34
CA SER A 370 -0.05 4.65 11.44
C SER A 370 -1.21 5.63 11.39
N ALA A 371 -1.09 6.78 12.08
CA ALA A 371 -2.10 7.83 12.03
C ALA A 371 -2.20 8.50 10.64
N ALA A 372 -1.08 8.67 9.94
CA ALA A 372 -1.07 9.23 8.58
C ALA A 372 -1.72 8.28 7.57
N ILE A 373 -1.40 6.99 7.63
CA ILE A 373 -2.03 5.96 6.78
C ILE A 373 -3.53 5.87 7.05
N ASP A 374 -3.94 5.84 8.31
CA ASP A 374 -5.35 5.79 8.70
C ASP A 374 -6.14 6.99 8.12
N THR A 375 -5.56 8.19 8.21
CA THR A 375 -6.15 9.40 7.63
C THR A 375 -6.26 9.30 6.11
N TYR A 376 -5.20 8.82 5.44
CA TYR A 376 -5.19 8.63 3.99
C TYR A 376 -6.25 7.61 3.53
N LEU A 377 -6.35 6.46 4.19
CA LEU A 377 -7.33 5.42 3.87
C LEU A 377 -8.76 5.93 4.05
N LYS A 378 -9.05 6.61 5.16
CA LYS A 378 -10.37 7.21 5.41
C LYS A 378 -10.74 8.26 4.36
N ALA A 379 -9.81 9.11 3.97
CA ALA A 379 -10.02 10.11 2.92
C ALA A 379 -10.33 9.49 1.55
N ASN A 380 -9.82 8.28 1.28
CA ASN A 380 -10.03 7.54 0.03
C ASN A 380 -11.09 6.42 0.15
N ARG A 381 -12.06 6.57 1.06
CA ARG A 381 -13.22 5.68 1.21
C ARG A 381 -12.93 4.26 1.70
N ALA A 382 -11.84 4.04 2.41
CA ALA A 382 -11.64 2.85 3.21
C ALA A 382 -12.24 3.08 4.62
N PRO A 383 -13.53 2.77 4.86
CA PRO A 383 -14.26 3.22 6.05
C PRO A 383 -13.72 2.66 7.36
N GLY A 384 -12.93 1.59 7.32
CA GLY A 384 -12.26 1.00 8.47
C GLY A 384 -10.91 1.64 8.81
N GLY A 385 -10.31 2.45 7.93
CA GLY A 385 -8.94 2.93 8.11
C GLY A 385 -7.98 1.77 8.38
N ILE A 386 -7.10 1.93 9.38
CA ILE A 386 -6.17 0.87 9.83
C ILE A 386 -6.89 -0.37 10.42
N GLN A 387 -8.12 -0.21 10.91
CA GLN A 387 -8.92 -1.36 11.39
C GLN A 387 -9.34 -2.30 10.25
N SER A 388 -9.15 -1.90 8.99
CA SER A 388 -9.36 -2.74 7.83
C SER A 388 -8.47 -3.98 7.80
N TYR A 389 -7.37 -4.03 8.55
CA TYR A 389 -6.56 -5.24 8.69
C TYR A 389 -7.33 -6.45 9.26
N SER A 390 -8.39 -6.20 10.02
CA SER A 390 -9.29 -7.27 10.48
C SER A 390 -10.24 -7.76 9.37
N MET A 391 -10.43 -6.97 8.30
CA MET A 391 -11.30 -7.35 7.18
C MET A 391 -10.66 -8.37 6.25
N SER A 392 -9.33 -8.49 6.20
CA SER A 392 -8.65 -9.55 5.45
C SER A 392 -9.03 -10.95 5.97
N SER A 393 -9.20 -11.11 7.29
CA SER A 393 -9.73 -12.32 7.90
C SER A 393 -11.11 -12.70 7.34
N ARG A 394 -11.97 -11.70 7.19
CA ARG A 394 -13.31 -11.88 6.61
C ARG A 394 -13.25 -12.37 5.16
N LEU A 395 -12.37 -11.81 4.35
CA LEU A 395 -12.20 -12.25 2.96
C LEU A 395 -11.69 -13.70 2.87
N ILE A 396 -10.78 -14.10 3.74
CA ILE A 396 -10.31 -15.49 3.84
C ILE A 396 -11.47 -16.43 4.19
N ILE A 397 -12.31 -16.08 5.16
CA ILE A 397 -13.49 -16.87 5.56
C ILE A 397 -14.48 -16.98 4.38
N ILE A 398 -14.82 -15.86 3.74
CA ILE A 398 -15.73 -15.82 2.59
C ILE A 398 -15.20 -16.71 1.45
N TYR A 399 -13.90 -16.58 1.15
CA TYR A 399 -13.25 -17.41 0.13
C TYR A 399 -13.33 -18.90 0.49
N THR A 400 -13.06 -19.26 1.75
CA THR A 400 -13.12 -20.65 2.20
C THR A 400 -14.52 -21.23 2.07
N ARG A 401 -15.56 -20.48 2.42
CA ARG A 401 -16.97 -20.88 2.23
C ARG A 401 -17.28 -21.12 0.74
N LYS A 402 -16.75 -20.26 -0.14
CA LYS A 402 -16.92 -20.38 -1.59
C LYS A 402 -16.13 -21.55 -2.18
N ALA A 403 -14.89 -21.75 -1.75
CA ALA A 403 -13.96 -22.73 -2.30
C ALA A 403 -14.12 -24.13 -1.66
N GLY A 404 -14.71 -24.19 -0.47
CA GLY A 404 -14.84 -25.42 0.32
C GLY A 404 -13.58 -25.81 1.10
N THR A 405 -12.41 -25.33 0.69
CA THR A 405 -11.12 -25.64 1.34
C THR A 405 -10.10 -24.55 1.11
N LEU A 406 -9.09 -24.48 1.99
CA LEU A 406 -7.84 -23.71 1.79
C LEU A 406 -6.68 -24.63 1.39
N ASP A 407 -6.85 -25.93 1.48
CA ASP A 407 -5.90 -26.91 0.96
C ASP A 407 -6.11 -27.07 -0.53
N LEU A 408 -5.18 -26.55 -1.34
CA LEU A 408 -5.32 -26.51 -2.78
C LEU A 408 -4.79 -27.78 -3.47
N GLY A 409 -4.23 -28.72 -2.70
CA GLY A 409 -3.70 -29.98 -3.25
C GLY A 409 -2.66 -29.76 -4.36
N ILE A 410 -1.83 -28.72 -4.23
CA ILE A 410 -0.81 -28.36 -5.21
C ILE A 410 0.41 -29.27 -5.01
N PHE A 411 0.26 -30.57 -5.33
CA PHE A 411 1.39 -31.52 -5.35
C PHE A 411 1.12 -32.66 -6.32
#